data_0eced3cfa0d433c4861adebbb908f8f4
#
_entry.id   0eced3cfa0d433c4861adebbb908f8f4
#
_cell.length_a   1.000
_cell.length_b   1.000
_cell.length_c   1.000
_cell.angle_alpha   90.00
_cell.angle_beta   90.00
_cell.angle_gamma   90.00
#
_symmetry.space_group_name_H-M   'P 1'
#
loop_
_entity.id
_entity.type
_entity.pdbx_description
1 polymer ?
#
loop_
_entity_poly.entity_id
_entity_poly.type
_entity_poly.pdbx_seq_one_letter_code
_entity_poly.pdbx_strand_id
1 'polypeptide(L)'
;MKKSGFTLIELLAVLVILAVILVISIPKILDVIETSKINTLKNAVKLIADSAEKKYTENEAFLEEEEITCDSVSKLNKEDYSKCSIVFDENGIAKVSIVGKGKFKGLKVIEATKTNAEVIELEAPKYGITAVEYINGLYEY
;
A
#
# COMPACT_ATOMS: atom_id res chain seq x y z
N MET A 1 -35.83 9.35 45.67
CA MET A 1 -35.01 9.81 44.55
C MET A 1 -35.83 9.87 43.29
N LYS A 2 -36.04 11.04 42.67
CA LYS A 2 -36.72 11.17 41.37
C LYS A 2 -35.74 10.71 40.28
N LYS A 3 -36.01 9.63 39.60
CA LYS A 3 -35.29 9.24 38.39
C LYS A 3 -35.83 10.13 37.24
N SER A 4 -35.03 11.10 36.80
CA SER A 4 -35.31 11.84 35.60
C SER A 4 -34.96 10.97 34.41
N GLY A 5 -35.91 10.62 33.58
CA GLY A 5 -35.66 9.96 32.30
C GLY A 5 -35.37 11.01 31.22
N PHE A 6 -34.61 10.62 30.18
CA PHE A 6 -34.43 11.44 28.98
C PHE A 6 -35.76 11.65 28.24
N THR A 7 -35.94 12.85 27.73
CA THR A 7 -37.09 13.15 26.88
C THR A 7 -36.81 12.69 25.45
N LEU A 8 -37.90 12.38 24.71
CA LEU A 8 -37.78 11.91 23.31
C LEU A 8 -37.12 13.01 22.41
N ILE A 9 -37.36 14.27 22.71
CA ILE A 9 -36.78 15.41 21.97
C ILE A 9 -35.27 15.56 22.23
N GLU A 10 -34.80 15.29 23.46
CA GLU A 10 -33.37 15.30 23.76
C GLU A 10 -32.64 14.21 22.99
N LEU A 11 -33.22 13.00 22.91
CA LEU A 11 -32.65 11.91 22.12
C LEU A 11 -32.62 12.27 20.63
N LEU A 12 -33.70 12.82 20.09
CA LEU A 12 -33.76 13.25 18.70
C LEU A 12 -32.72 14.32 18.39
N ALA A 13 -32.53 15.32 19.27
CA ALA A 13 -31.55 16.37 19.09
C ALA A 13 -30.11 15.82 19.01
N VAL A 14 -29.76 14.87 19.88
CA VAL A 14 -28.44 14.18 19.86
C VAL A 14 -28.23 13.41 18.56
N LEU A 15 -29.24 12.68 18.07
CA LEU A 15 -29.15 11.94 16.82
C LEU A 15 -28.92 12.86 15.63
N VAL A 16 -29.59 14.01 15.57
CA VAL A 16 -29.40 15.01 14.50
C VAL A 16 -27.98 15.59 14.51
N ILE A 17 -27.44 15.93 15.69
CA ILE A 17 -26.09 16.45 15.83
C ILE A 17 -25.05 15.40 15.39
N LEU A 18 -25.21 14.15 15.82
CA LEU A 18 -24.33 13.06 15.42
C LEU A 18 -24.38 12.82 13.90
N ALA A 19 -25.56 12.87 13.29
CA ALA A 19 -25.70 12.72 11.84
C ALA A 19 -24.94 13.80 11.06
N VAL A 20 -25.04 15.07 11.49
CA VAL A 20 -24.30 16.19 10.87
C VAL A 20 -22.79 16.01 11.00
N ILE A 21 -22.29 15.62 12.18
CA ILE A 21 -20.86 15.39 12.40
C ILE A 21 -20.37 14.24 11.50
N LEU A 22 -21.11 13.15 11.37
CA LEU A 22 -20.74 12.01 10.54
C LEU A 22 -20.63 12.40 9.06
N VAL A 23 -21.56 13.17 8.52
CA VAL A 23 -21.55 13.61 7.12
C VAL A 23 -20.28 14.41 6.78
N ILE A 24 -19.79 15.22 7.70
CA ILE A 24 -18.58 16.05 7.49
C ILE A 24 -17.30 15.22 7.70
N SER A 25 -17.33 14.25 8.62
CA SER A 25 -16.13 13.52 9.05
C SER A 25 -15.76 12.37 8.11
N ILE A 26 -16.73 11.68 7.51
CA ILE A 26 -16.50 10.51 6.66
C ILE A 26 -15.56 10.80 5.48
N PRO A 27 -15.75 11.86 4.65
CA PRO A 27 -14.86 12.14 3.53
C PRO A 27 -13.40 12.32 3.97
N LYS A 28 -13.17 13.06 5.04
CA LYS A 28 -11.81 13.32 5.57
C LYS A 28 -11.12 12.05 6.06
N ILE A 29 -11.87 11.13 6.64
CA ILE A 29 -11.34 9.84 7.11
C ILE A 29 -10.89 8.99 5.93
N LEU A 30 -11.65 8.96 4.84
CA LEU A 30 -11.29 8.22 3.63
C LEU A 30 -9.99 8.72 3.00
N ASP A 31 -9.81 10.04 2.88
CA ASP A 31 -8.58 10.65 2.38
C ASP A 31 -7.35 10.27 3.23
N VAL A 32 -7.51 10.26 4.56
CA VAL A 32 -6.44 9.86 5.49
C VAL A 32 -6.09 8.38 5.33
N ILE A 33 -7.11 7.52 5.16
CA ILE A 33 -6.88 6.07 4.95
C ILE A 33 -6.11 5.84 3.65
N GLU A 34 -6.46 6.51 2.56
CA GLU A 34 -5.80 6.39 1.27
C GLU A 34 -4.34 6.85 1.34
N THR A 35 -4.11 8.04 1.87
CA THR A 35 -2.75 8.56 2.12
C THR A 35 -1.94 7.62 3.01
N SER A 36 -2.54 7.04 4.03
CA SER A 36 -1.88 6.07 4.92
C SER A 36 -1.49 4.79 4.19
N LYS A 37 -2.33 4.28 3.28
CA LYS A 37 -1.99 3.10 2.44
C LYS A 37 -0.80 3.38 1.53
N ILE A 38 -0.80 4.53 0.85
CA ILE A 38 0.30 4.97 -0.02
C ILE A 38 1.60 5.04 0.77
N ASN A 39 1.59 5.72 1.91
CA ASN A 39 2.78 5.85 2.76
C ASN A 39 3.25 4.50 3.31
N THR A 40 2.33 3.61 3.65
CA THR A 40 2.65 2.25 4.13
C THR A 40 3.35 1.45 3.04
N LEU A 41 2.83 1.45 1.82
CA LEU A 41 3.44 0.78 0.68
C LEU A 41 4.81 1.37 0.36
N LYS A 42 4.93 2.70 0.32
CA LYS A 42 6.19 3.41 0.11
C LYS A 42 7.28 3.02 1.11
N ASN A 43 6.94 2.96 2.38
CA ASN A 43 7.87 2.56 3.43
C ASN A 43 8.22 1.07 3.34
N ALA A 44 7.26 0.22 3.05
CA ALA A 44 7.48 -1.21 2.88
C ALA A 44 8.47 -1.49 1.73
N VAL A 45 8.30 -0.84 0.58
CA VAL A 45 9.19 -1.01 -0.57
C VAL A 45 10.61 -0.52 -0.28
N LYS A 46 10.77 0.60 0.43
CA LYS A 46 12.08 1.08 0.88
C LYS A 46 12.79 0.08 1.81
N LEU A 47 12.04 -0.53 2.72
CA LEU A 47 12.57 -1.56 3.62
C LEU A 47 12.97 -2.83 2.86
N ILE A 48 12.21 -3.22 1.84
CA ILE A 48 12.56 -4.35 0.97
C ILE A 48 13.87 -4.05 0.23
N ALA A 49 14.02 -2.86 -0.35
CA ALA A 49 15.24 -2.45 -1.04
C ALA A 49 16.46 -2.46 -0.09
N ASP A 50 16.33 -1.90 1.11
CA ASP A 50 17.40 -1.91 2.11
C ASP A 50 17.77 -3.33 2.55
N SER A 51 16.77 -4.19 2.77
CA SER A 51 17.01 -5.60 3.13
C SER A 51 17.65 -6.40 2.00
N ALA A 52 17.25 -6.12 0.75
CA ALA A 52 17.82 -6.76 -0.43
C ALA A 52 19.29 -6.37 -0.63
N GLU A 53 19.64 -5.08 -0.47
CA GLU A 53 21.02 -4.61 -0.55
C GLU A 53 21.91 -5.22 0.54
N LYS A 54 21.40 -5.35 1.77
CA LYS A 54 22.12 -6.02 2.85
C LYS A 54 22.41 -7.47 2.53
N LYS A 55 21.39 -8.21 2.07
CA LYS A 55 21.54 -9.61 1.68
C LYS A 55 22.46 -9.78 0.47
N TYR A 56 22.42 -8.86 -0.49
CA TYR A 56 23.33 -8.83 -1.62
C TYR A 56 24.81 -8.68 -1.15
N THR A 57 25.06 -7.75 -0.24
CA THR A 57 26.40 -7.54 0.33
C THR A 57 26.87 -8.74 1.16
N GLU A 58 25.97 -9.40 1.89
CA GLU A 58 26.27 -10.62 2.64
C GLU A 58 26.64 -11.76 1.68
N ASN A 59 25.88 -11.98 0.61
CA ASN A 59 26.19 -12.99 -0.40
C ASN A 59 27.56 -12.75 -1.05
N GLU A 60 27.91 -11.51 -1.41
CA GLU A 60 29.24 -11.18 -1.93
C GLU A 60 30.36 -11.46 -0.91
N ALA A 61 30.15 -11.11 0.35
CA ALA A 61 31.13 -11.28 1.40
C ALA A 61 31.42 -12.75 1.75
N PHE A 62 30.41 -13.61 1.68
CA PHE A 62 30.50 -15.03 2.01
C PHE A 62 30.59 -15.96 0.80
N LEU A 63 30.59 -15.40 -0.43
CA LEU A 63 30.56 -16.16 -1.69
C LEU A 63 29.35 -17.12 -1.76
N GLU A 64 28.22 -16.70 -1.23
CA GLU A 64 26.96 -17.44 -1.27
C GLU A 64 26.15 -16.99 -2.49
N GLU A 65 25.54 -17.97 -3.20
CA GLU A 65 24.65 -17.71 -4.35
C GLU A 65 23.17 -17.89 -3.93
N GLU A 66 22.76 -17.27 -2.82
CA GLU A 66 21.35 -17.28 -2.44
C GLU A 66 20.52 -16.32 -3.28
N GLU A 67 19.45 -16.81 -3.87
CA GLU A 67 18.55 -15.98 -4.66
C GLU A 67 17.82 -14.97 -3.77
N ILE A 68 17.95 -13.68 -4.12
CA ILE A 68 17.32 -12.58 -3.40
C ILE A 68 15.94 -12.32 -4.03
N THR A 69 14.92 -12.86 -3.41
CA THR A 69 13.53 -12.67 -3.82
C THR A 69 12.77 -11.79 -2.84
N CYS A 70 11.64 -11.23 -3.26
CA CYS A 70 10.80 -10.47 -2.35
C CYS A 70 10.37 -11.28 -1.13
N ASP A 71 10.14 -12.58 -1.29
CA ASP A 71 9.75 -13.46 -0.19
C ASP A 71 10.89 -13.68 0.83
N SER A 72 12.14 -13.65 0.38
CA SER A 72 13.30 -13.85 1.26
C SER A 72 13.66 -12.61 2.08
N VAL A 73 13.33 -11.41 1.61
CA VAL A 73 13.72 -10.14 2.24
C VAL A 73 12.55 -9.32 2.78
N SER A 74 11.32 -9.69 2.46
CA SER A 74 10.12 -8.92 2.77
C SER A 74 9.28 -9.57 3.87
N LYS A 75 8.72 -8.72 4.73
CA LYS A 75 7.66 -9.10 5.67
C LYS A 75 6.25 -8.75 5.14
N LEU A 76 6.14 -8.38 3.86
CA LEU A 76 4.85 -8.15 3.23
C LEU A 76 4.07 -9.46 3.12
N ASN A 77 2.77 -9.38 3.41
CA ASN A 77 1.90 -10.52 3.22
C ASN A 77 1.68 -10.77 1.71
N LYS A 78 1.81 -12.01 1.25
CA LYS A 78 1.58 -12.40 -0.15
C LYS A 78 0.17 -12.06 -0.68
N GLU A 79 -0.78 -11.85 0.22
CA GLU A 79 -2.13 -11.42 -0.14
C GLU A 79 -2.19 -9.92 -0.52
N ASP A 80 -1.17 -9.14 -0.18
CA ASP A 80 -1.14 -7.70 -0.38
C ASP A 80 -0.48 -7.26 -1.70
N TYR A 81 0.14 -8.19 -2.44
CA TYR A 81 0.75 -7.91 -3.75
C TYR A 81 0.57 -9.08 -4.72
N SER A 82 0.52 -8.77 -6.01
CA SER A 82 0.37 -9.77 -7.08
C SER A 82 1.70 -10.06 -7.78
N LYS A 83 2.55 -9.05 -7.89
CA LYS A 83 3.92 -9.16 -8.42
C LYS A 83 4.86 -8.38 -7.52
N CYS A 84 6.05 -8.92 -7.33
CA CYS A 84 7.18 -8.23 -6.72
C CYS A 84 8.46 -8.68 -7.40
N SER A 85 9.28 -7.75 -7.83
CA SER A 85 10.58 -8.01 -8.44
C SER A 85 11.65 -7.11 -7.83
N ILE A 86 12.85 -7.68 -7.68
CA ILE A 86 14.04 -6.98 -7.22
C ILE A 86 15.10 -7.13 -8.30
N VAL A 87 15.66 -6.02 -8.75
CA VAL A 87 16.74 -5.98 -9.73
C VAL A 87 17.87 -5.13 -9.12
N PHE A 88 19.11 -5.58 -9.25
CA PHE A 88 20.27 -4.82 -8.81
C PHE A 88 20.93 -4.11 -9.99
N ASP A 89 21.35 -2.89 -9.79
CA ASP A 89 22.16 -2.17 -10.76
C ASP A 89 23.66 -2.55 -10.62
N GLU A 90 24.51 -1.96 -11.49
CA GLU A 90 25.95 -2.21 -11.51
C GLU A 90 26.66 -1.84 -10.20
N ASN A 91 26.04 -1.03 -9.36
CA ASN A 91 26.57 -0.59 -8.06
C ASN A 91 25.97 -1.40 -6.88
N GLY A 92 25.19 -2.44 -7.14
CA GLY A 92 24.52 -3.23 -6.12
C GLY A 92 23.33 -2.54 -5.45
N ILE A 93 22.80 -1.46 -6.07
CA ILE A 93 21.61 -0.77 -5.56
C ILE A 93 20.35 -1.57 -5.98
N ALA A 94 19.56 -1.94 -5.00
CA ALA A 94 18.33 -2.68 -5.25
C ALA A 94 17.21 -1.75 -5.78
N LYS A 95 16.63 -2.14 -6.90
CA LYS A 95 15.43 -1.53 -7.50
C LYS A 95 14.26 -2.49 -7.34
N VAL A 96 13.25 -2.07 -6.59
CA VAL A 96 12.09 -2.89 -6.24
C VAL A 96 10.87 -2.40 -7.00
N SER A 97 10.18 -3.32 -7.65
CA SER A 97 8.91 -3.04 -8.31
C SER A 97 7.82 -3.94 -7.74
N ILE A 98 6.69 -3.36 -7.34
CA ILE A 98 5.56 -4.06 -6.72
C ILE A 98 4.25 -3.63 -7.37
N VAL A 99 3.38 -4.60 -7.64
CA VAL A 99 1.98 -4.37 -7.99
C VAL A 99 1.11 -4.77 -6.80
N GLY A 100 0.40 -3.81 -6.25
CA GLY A 100 -0.45 -3.98 -5.08
C GLY A 100 -1.69 -4.85 -5.35
N LYS A 101 -2.07 -5.62 -4.33
CA LYS A 101 -3.29 -6.43 -4.26
C LYS A 101 -3.86 -6.28 -2.85
N GLY A 102 -5.03 -6.82 -2.58
CA GLY A 102 -5.63 -6.74 -1.24
C GLY A 102 -5.75 -5.30 -0.75
N LYS A 103 -5.10 -4.98 0.37
CA LYS A 103 -5.13 -3.62 0.95
C LYS A 103 -4.44 -2.57 0.08
N PHE A 104 -3.52 -2.95 -0.80
CA PHE A 104 -2.80 -2.07 -1.73
C PHE A 104 -3.33 -2.14 -3.16
N LYS A 105 -4.52 -2.71 -3.37
CA LYS A 105 -5.17 -2.77 -4.69
C LYS A 105 -5.26 -1.38 -5.31
N GLY A 106 -4.86 -1.26 -6.58
CA GLY A 106 -4.83 0.01 -7.31
C GLY A 106 -3.54 0.81 -7.12
N LEU A 107 -2.57 0.31 -6.38
CA LEU A 107 -1.27 0.95 -6.18
C LEU A 107 -0.16 0.15 -6.86
N LYS A 108 0.80 0.84 -7.45
CA LYS A 108 1.97 0.27 -8.10
C LYS A 108 3.22 1.06 -7.72
N VAL A 109 4.33 0.38 -7.59
CA VAL A 109 5.65 1.00 -7.41
C VAL A 109 6.58 0.43 -8.47
N ILE A 110 7.37 1.28 -9.10
CA ILE A 110 8.33 0.91 -10.14
C ILE A 110 9.71 1.41 -9.73
N GLU A 111 10.71 0.53 -9.80
CA GLU A 111 12.12 0.83 -9.57
C GLU A 111 12.43 1.66 -8.31
N ALA A 112 11.72 1.40 -7.23
CA ALA A 112 11.97 2.07 -5.97
C ALA A 112 13.27 1.59 -5.33
N THR A 113 14.01 2.53 -4.75
CA THR A 113 15.22 2.29 -3.98
C THR A 113 14.97 2.55 -2.49
N LYS A 114 15.94 2.23 -1.62
CA LYS A 114 15.84 2.53 -0.18
C LYS A 114 15.68 4.03 0.13
N THR A 115 16.15 4.91 -0.75
CA THR A 115 16.07 6.37 -0.56
C THR A 115 14.87 6.98 -1.26
N ASN A 116 14.49 6.46 -2.42
CA ASN A 116 13.40 6.98 -3.23
C ASN A 116 12.39 5.90 -3.57
N ALA A 117 11.12 6.17 -3.31
CA ALA A 117 10.00 5.34 -3.71
C ALA A 117 8.83 6.24 -4.10
N GLU A 118 8.36 6.08 -5.32
CA GLU A 118 7.17 6.73 -5.83
C GLU A 118 6.08 5.69 -6.00
N VAL A 119 4.92 5.96 -5.44
CA VAL A 119 3.73 5.11 -5.55
C VAL A 119 2.83 5.70 -6.63
N ILE A 120 2.51 4.89 -7.61
CA ILE A 120 1.63 5.24 -8.73
C ILE A 120 0.24 4.69 -8.40
N GLU A 121 -0.76 5.55 -8.41
CA GLU A 121 -2.15 5.15 -8.35
C GLU A 121 -2.62 4.72 -9.75
N LEU A 122 -3.12 3.50 -9.81
CA LEU A 122 -3.72 2.98 -11.03
C LEU A 122 -5.18 3.42 -11.04
N GLU A 123 -5.50 4.41 -11.86
CA GLU A 123 -6.90 4.79 -12.06
C GLU A 123 -7.71 3.60 -12.54
N ALA A 124 -8.89 3.39 -11.95
CA ALA A 124 -9.84 2.42 -12.48
C ALA A 124 -10.17 2.80 -13.93
N PRO A 125 -10.24 1.83 -14.87
CA PRO A 125 -10.47 2.13 -16.27
C PRO A 125 -11.75 2.94 -16.43
N LYS A 126 -11.61 4.14 -16.96
CA LYS A 126 -12.76 4.96 -17.36
C LYS A 126 -13.43 4.27 -18.54
N TYR A 127 -14.68 3.88 -18.37
CA TYR A 127 -15.61 3.34 -19.37
C TYR A 127 -14.99 2.73 -20.64
N GLY A 128 -15.13 1.42 -20.85
CA GLY A 128 -14.90 0.74 -22.11
C GLY A 128 -13.73 -0.24 -22.16
N ILE A 129 -12.89 -0.31 -21.13
CA ILE A 129 -11.81 -1.29 -21.03
C ILE A 129 -12.34 -2.53 -20.30
N THR A 130 -12.16 -3.72 -20.86
CA THR A 130 -12.55 -4.96 -20.21
C THR A 130 -11.67 -5.22 -18.97
N ALA A 131 -12.20 -5.97 -18.01
CA ALA A 131 -11.42 -6.35 -16.82
C ALA A 131 -10.12 -7.08 -17.18
N VAL A 132 -10.09 -7.76 -18.33
CA VAL A 132 -8.91 -8.47 -18.86
C VAL A 132 -7.85 -7.48 -19.36
N GLU A 133 -8.26 -6.44 -20.10
CA GLU A 133 -7.33 -5.38 -20.57
C GLU A 133 -6.75 -4.58 -19.39
N TYR A 134 -7.57 -4.31 -18.37
CA TYR A 134 -7.10 -3.67 -17.15
C TYR A 134 -6.05 -4.53 -16.41
N ILE A 135 -6.28 -5.82 -16.31
CA ILE A 135 -5.33 -6.75 -15.69
C ILE A 135 -4.07 -6.89 -16.55
N ASN A 136 -4.19 -6.96 -17.88
CA ASN A 136 -3.05 -7.05 -18.79
C ASN A 136 -2.19 -5.79 -18.76
N GLY A 137 -2.80 -4.59 -18.75
CA GLY A 137 -2.08 -3.33 -18.61
C GLY A 137 -1.32 -3.19 -17.27
N LEU A 138 -1.72 -3.94 -16.24
CA LEU A 138 -0.99 -4.06 -14.97
C LEU A 138 0.27 -4.95 -15.09
N TYR A 139 0.36 -5.79 -16.12
CA TYR A 139 1.37 -6.82 -16.26
C TYR A 139 2.38 -6.57 -17.40
N GLU A 140 2.22 -5.52 -18.19
CA GLU A 140 3.09 -5.20 -19.35
C GLU A 140 4.32 -4.35 -19.01
N TYR A 141 4.84 -4.44 -17.78
CA TYR A 141 6.12 -3.79 -17.45
C TYR A 141 7.02 -4.72 -16.65
#